data_cb373ea9a4a1af6ea40aad8defffe916
#
_entry.id   cb373ea9a4a1af6ea40aad8defffe916
#
_cell.length_a   1.000
_cell.length_b   1.000
_cell.length_c   1.000
_cell.angle_alpha   90.00
_cell.angle_beta   90.00
_cell.angle_gamma   90.00
#
_symmetry.space_group_name_H-M   'P 1'
#
loop_
_entity.id
_entity.type
_entity.pdbx_description
1 polymer ?
#
loop_
_entity_poly.entity_id
_entity_poly.type
_entity_poly.pdbx_seq_one_letter_code
_entity_poly.pdbx_strand_id
1 'polypeptide(L)'
;MAGLMDSVNQRTQLVGQNRLELLLFRLEGPQLYGINVFKVKEVLQCPNLTIMPKSSQVVRGVANIRGGTIPILDLSIATGRAALKDLKTSFVIITEYNTKVQGFLVRSVERIVNMNWEEIHPPPKGTGRDHYLTAVTRLDQQLVEIIDVEKILAEVAPTSEVISEGVIDDQVQSQAVTKHVLIVDDSSVARKQVVRCLQTVGVEVTALNDGREALNYLKSMADEGRYPDKELLMLISDIEMPEMDGYTLTTEIRSDPRMQKLHILLHTSLSGVFNQAMVKKVGADDFLAKFKPDDLAARVVDRIRESDGG
;
A
#
# COMPACT_ATOMS: atom_id res chain seq x y z
N MET A 1 8.77 -9.80 27.18
CA MET A 1 9.40 -10.11 25.86
C MET A 1 8.79 -11.34 25.19
N ALA A 2 8.23 -12.31 25.89
CA ALA A 2 7.57 -13.47 25.28
C ALA A 2 6.34 -13.11 24.41
N GLY A 3 5.48 -12.20 24.83
CA GLY A 3 4.26 -11.85 24.10
C GLY A 3 4.45 -11.16 22.76
N LEU A 4 5.59 -10.49 22.52
CA LEU A 4 5.90 -9.88 21.22
C LEU A 4 6.37 -10.94 20.19
N MET A 5 7.14 -11.92 20.64
CA MET A 5 7.59 -13.03 19.80
C MET A 5 6.46 -13.99 19.43
N ASP A 6 5.51 -14.21 20.33
CA ASP A 6 4.35 -15.05 20.05
C ASP A 6 3.39 -14.39 19.04
N SER A 7 3.20 -13.06 19.12
CA SER A 7 2.41 -12.31 18.12
C SER A 7 3.11 -12.25 16.76
N VAL A 8 4.44 -12.18 16.73
CA VAL A 8 5.26 -12.23 15.52
C VAL A 8 5.20 -13.62 14.88
N ASN A 9 5.28 -14.69 15.68
CA ASN A 9 5.19 -16.07 15.18
C ASN A 9 3.77 -16.39 14.67
N GLN A 10 2.70 -15.91 15.32
CA GLN A 10 1.35 -16.06 14.82
C GLN A 10 1.14 -15.33 13.49
N ARG A 11 1.64 -14.10 13.35
CA ARG A 11 1.58 -13.35 12.08
C ARG A 11 2.42 -14.01 10.97
N THR A 12 3.55 -14.65 11.32
CA THR A 12 4.40 -15.37 10.35
C THR A 12 3.73 -16.65 9.82
N GLN A 13 2.82 -17.26 10.58
CA GLN A 13 2.02 -18.40 10.12
C GLN A 13 0.85 -18.00 9.21
N LEU A 14 0.45 -16.71 9.23
CA LEU A 14 -0.61 -16.17 8.38
C LEU A 14 -0.11 -15.75 6.99
N VAL A 15 1.20 -15.57 6.83
CA VAL A 15 1.82 -15.31 5.51
C VAL A 15 1.67 -16.55 4.64
N GLY A 16 0.96 -16.40 3.52
CA GLY A 16 0.63 -17.51 2.60
C GLY A 16 -0.75 -18.13 2.84
N GLN A 17 -1.55 -17.64 3.80
CA GLN A 17 -2.94 -18.10 3.98
C GLN A 17 -3.96 -17.30 3.14
N ASN A 18 -3.51 -16.35 2.33
CA ASN A 18 -4.37 -15.54 1.44
C ASN A 18 -5.60 -14.94 2.16
N ARG A 19 -5.38 -14.34 3.34
CA ARG A 19 -6.43 -13.75 4.20
C ARG A 19 -6.22 -12.26 4.38
N LEU A 20 -7.32 -11.52 4.37
CA LEU A 20 -7.38 -10.10 4.70
C LEU A 20 -7.95 -9.90 6.11
N GLU A 21 -7.23 -9.17 6.95
CA GLU A 21 -7.72 -8.73 8.26
C GLU A 21 -8.29 -7.32 8.14
N LEU A 22 -9.58 -7.17 8.40
CA LEU A 22 -10.28 -5.89 8.35
C LEU A 22 -10.66 -5.41 9.75
N LEU A 23 -10.29 -4.19 10.09
CA LEU A 23 -10.88 -3.45 11.20
C LEU A 23 -12.19 -2.83 10.71
N LEU A 24 -13.31 -3.27 11.31
CA LEU A 24 -14.63 -2.76 10.98
C LEU A 24 -14.97 -1.52 11.80
N PHE A 25 -15.56 -0.53 11.15
CA PHE A 25 -15.95 0.73 11.78
C PHE A 25 -17.19 1.33 11.13
N ARG A 26 -17.78 2.35 11.76
CA ARG A 26 -18.91 3.11 11.22
C ARG A 26 -18.60 4.59 11.15
N LEU A 27 -19.15 5.22 10.13
CA LEU A 27 -19.29 6.67 10.01
C LEU A 27 -20.70 7.08 10.48
N GLU A 28 -21.17 8.26 10.10
CA GLU A 28 -22.59 8.60 10.35
C GLU A 28 -23.50 7.66 9.54
N GLY A 29 -24.47 7.04 10.24
CA GLY A 29 -25.43 6.12 9.66
C GLY A 29 -25.10 4.63 9.88
N PRO A 30 -25.90 3.69 9.30
CA PRO A 30 -25.83 2.27 9.56
C PRO A 30 -24.75 1.55 8.73
N GLN A 31 -24.19 2.17 7.70
CA GLN A 31 -23.23 1.56 6.80
C GLN A 31 -21.97 1.11 7.55
N LEU A 32 -21.52 -0.10 7.23
CA LEU A 32 -20.29 -0.70 7.78
C LEU A 32 -19.14 -0.51 6.79
N TYR A 33 -18.01 -0.09 7.33
CA TYR A 33 -16.77 0.14 6.59
C TYR A 33 -15.67 -0.76 7.13
N GLY A 34 -14.67 -1.04 6.28
CA GLY A 34 -13.48 -1.77 6.65
C GLY A 34 -12.22 -1.04 6.24
N ILE A 35 -11.18 -1.18 7.04
CA ILE A 35 -9.81 -0.80 6.70
C ILE A 35 -8.90 -1.99 6.99
N ASN A 36 -7.90 -2.22 6.13
CA ASN A 36 -6.90 -3.24 6.35
C ASN A 36 -6.16 -2.98 7.67
N VAL A 37 -6.15 -3.97 8.56
CA VAL A 37 -5.51 -3.88 9.89
C VAL A 37 -4.03 -3.54 9.78
N PHE A 38 -3.35 -3.99 8.74
CA PHE A 38 -1.94 -3.67 8.52
C PHE A 38 -1.67 -2.17 8.36
N LYS A 39 -2.65 -1.40 7.86
CA LYS A 39 -2.57 0.08 7.75
C LYS A 39 -2.82 0.78 9.08
N VAL A 40 -3.30 0.05 10.12
CA VAL A 40 -3.69 0.61 11.42
C VAL A 40 -2.54 0.47 12.43
N LYS A 41 -2.07 1.59 12.95
CA LYS A 41 -1.08 1.61 14.05
C LYS A 41 -1.75 1.42 15.40
N GLU A 42 -2.81 2.16 15.64
CA GLU A 42 -3.59 2.09 16.87
C GLU A 42 -4.99 2.71 16.68
N VAL A 43 -5.88 2.38 17.61
CA VAL A 43 -7.21 2.97 17.72
C VAL A 43 -7.34 3.58 19.10
N LEU A 44 -7.83 4.81 19.17
CA LEU A 44 -8.05 5.51 20.44
C LEU A 44 -9.34 6.30 20.39
N GLN A 45 -9.87 6.61 21.56
CA GLN A 45 -10.99 7.56 21.69
C GLN A 45 -10.52 8.93 21.21
N CYS A 46 -11.40 9.67 20.52
CA CYS A 46 -11.03 10.97 19.97
C CYS A 46 -10.51 11.91 21.06
N PRO A 47 -9.24 12.34 20.97
CA PRO A 47 -8.67 13.27 21.93
C PRO A 47 -9.20 14.69 21.69
N ASN A 48 -8.83 15.64 22.57
CA ASN A 48 -9.11 17.05 22.33
C ASN A 48 -8.38 17.52 21.08
N LEU A 49 -9.12 18.12 20.14
CA LEU A 49 -8.60 18.62 18.88
C LEU A 49 -8.33 20.12 18.96
N THR A 50 -7.17 20.54 18.47
CA THR A 50 -6.85 21.95 18.24
C THR A 50 -7.18 22.28 16.78
N ILE A 51 -8.07 23.26 16.59
CA ILE A 51 -8.50 23.68 15.25
C ILE A 51 -7.36 24.41 14.55
N MET A 52 -7.10 24.05 13.29
CA MET A 52 -6.09 24.69 12.46
C MET A 52 -6.74 25.76 11.58
N PRO A 53 -6.28 27.04 11.65
CA PRO A 53 -6.79 28.08 10.75
C PRO A 53 -6.53 27.74 9.27
N LYS A 54 -7.52 27.95 8.41
CA LYS A 54 -7.44 27.73 6.95
C LYS A 54 -7.12 26.29 6.54
N SER A 55 -7.37 25.29 7.39
CA SER A 55 -7.26 23.87 7.02
C SER A 55 -8.38 23.47 6.06
N SER A 56 -8.18 22.37 5.34
CA SER A 56 -9.23 21.69 4.56
C SER A 56 -10.41 21.34 5.47
N GLN A 57 -11.64 21.37 4.94
CA GLN A 57 -12.86 21.01 5.69
C GLN A 57 -12.81 19.57 6.23
N VAL A 58 -12.08 18.69 5.57
CA VAL A 58 -11.87 17.29 5.99
C VAL A 58 -11.02 17.22 7.26
N VAL A 59 -10.09 18.18 7.46
CA VAL A 59 -9.23 18.22 8.65
C VAL A 59 -9.98 18.86 9.81
N ARG A 60 -10.36 18.06 10.81
CA ARG A 60 -11.08 18.52 12.01
C ARG A 60 -10.18 19.23 13.00
N GLY A 61 -8.87 19.08 12.87
CA GLY A 61 -7.87 19.69 13.73
C GLY A 61 -6.64 18.81 13.86
N VAL A 62 -5.81 19.12 14.83
CA VAL A 62 -4.63 18.33 15.21
C VAL A 62 -4.75 17.88 16.66
N ALA A 63 -4.15 16.73 16.96
CA ALA A 63 -4.03 16.21 18.31
C ALA A 63 -2.57 15.87 18.64
N ASN A 64 -2.19 16.03 19.91
CA ASN A 64 -0.91 15.51 20.39
C ASN A 64 -1.11 14.06 20.82
N ILE A 65 -0.49 13.13 20.10
CA ILE A 65 -0.56 11.70 20.36
C ILE A 65 0.87 11.18 20.48
N ARG A 66 1.23 10.64 21.65
CA ARG A 66 2.56 10.11 21.96
C ARG A 66 3.72 11.10 21.64
N GLY A 67 3.50 12.39 21.87
CA GLY A 67 4.48 13.45 21.62
C GLY A 67 4.55 13.94 20.17
N GLY A 68 3.79 13.34 19.26
CA GLY A 68 3.64 13.79 17.86
C GLY A 68 2.38 14.61 17.65
N THR A 69 2.45 15.68 16.87
CA THR A 69 1.28 16.43 16.42
C THR A 69 0.71 15.79 15.17
N ILE A 70 -0.46 15.17 15.28
CA ILE A 70 -1.08 14.35 14.24
C ILE A 70 -2.33 15.05 13.71
N PRO A 71 -2.48 15.25 12.38
CA PRO A 71 -3.72 15.74 11.80
C PRO A 71 -4.82 14.69 11.90
N ILE A 72 -6.03 15.13 12.22
CA ILE A 72 -7.21 14.28 12.35
C ILE A 72 -8.21 14.63 11.24
N LEU A 73 -8.46 13.67 10.37
CA LEU A 73 -9.33 13.77 9.21
C LEU A 73 -10.67 13.11 9.50
N ASP A 74 -11.76 13.78 9.22
CA ASP A 74 -13.12 13.25 9.36
C ASP A 74 -13.47 12.41 8.12
N LEU A 75 -13.51 11.09 8.26
CA LEU A 75 -13.85 10.20 7.16
C LEU A 75 -15.29 10.38 6.67
N SER A 76 -16.20 10.86 7.52
CA SER A 76 -17.57 11.18 7.08
C SER A 76 -17.55 12.30 6.06
N ILE A 77 -16.82 13.39 6.35
CA ILE A 77 -16.68 14.51 5.39
C ILE A 77 -15.92 14.06 4.14
N ALA A 78 -14.81 13.34 4.31
CA ALA A 78 -14.01 12.85 3.19
C ALA A 78 -14.85 12.03 2.21
N THR A 79 -15.79 11.22 2.73
CA THR A 79 -16.69 10.39 1.91
C THR A 79 -17.97 11.10 1.46
N GLY A 80 -18.04 12.45 1.58
CA GLY A 80 -19.18 13.25 1.13
C GLY A 80 -20.38 13.21 2.08
N ARG A 81 -20.21 12.75 3.31
CA ARG A 81 -21.26 12.70 4.34
C ARG A 81 -21.19 13.91 5.29
N ALA A 82 -22.20 14.04 6.14
CA ALA A 82 -22.17 15.05 7.19
C ALA A 82 -21.05 14.79 8.20
N ALA A 83 -20.47 15.87 8.73
CA ALA A 83 -19.44 15.80 9.76
C ALA A 83 -19.93 15.05 10.99
N LEU A 84 -19.05 14.31 11.64
CA LEU A 84 -19.32 13.67 12.93
C LEU A 84 -19.61 14.74 13.99
N LYS A 85 -20.76 14.62 14.67
CA LYS A 85 -21.27 15.65 15.62
C LYS A 85 -20.65 15.50 17.01
N ASP A 86 -20.59 14.28 17.52
CA ASP A 86 -20.11 14.01 18.87
C ASP A 86 -18.70 13.42 18.85
N LEU A 87 -17.71 14.30 18.97
CA LEU A 87 -16.31 13.91 18.98
C LEU A 87 -15.91 13.14 20.24
N LYS A 88 -16.59 13.37 21.38
CA LYS A 88 -16.24 12.75 22.66
C LYS A 88 -16.52 11.23 22.67
N THR A 89 -17.52 10.80 21.92
CA THR A 89 -17.88 9.39 21.79
C THR A 89 -17.30 8.74 20.53
N SER A 90 -16.64 9.53 19.67
CA SER A 90 -15.99 9.08 18.45
C SER A 90 -14.61 8.50 18.71
N PHE A 91 -14.10 7.77 17.73
CA PHE A 91 -12.78 7.14 17.74
C PHE A 91 -11.89 7.71 16.64
N VAL A 92 -10.59 7.57 16.83
CA VAL A 92 -9.58 7.89 15.83
C VAL A 92 -8.80 6.63 15.52
N ILE A 93 -8.76 6.26 14.25
CA ILE A 93 -7.91 5.20 13.72
C ILE A 93 -6.62 5.87 13.24
N ILE A 94 -5.52 5.60 13.93
CA ILE A 94 -4.20 6.12 13.56
C ILE A 94 -3.59 5.21 12.51
N THR A 95 -3.19 5.80 11.40
CA THR A 95 -2.51 5.12 10.30
C THR A 95 -1.17 5.78 10.01
N GLU A 96 -0.30 5.07 9.35
CA GLU A 96 0.92 5.60 8.77
C GLU A 96 0.93 5.33 7.27
N TYR A 97 1.11 6.38 6.49
CA TYR A 97 1.25 6.29 5.04
C TYR A 97 2.38 7.21 4.58
N ASN A 98 3.29 6.69 3.77
CA ASN A 98 4.46 7.43 3.29
C ASN A 98 5.24 8.11 4.44
N THR A 99 5.50 7.38 5.52
CA THR A 99 6.15 7.88 6.75
C THR A 99 5.39 8.98 7.51
N LYS A 100 4.22 9.40 7.02
CA LYS A 100 3.36 10.38 7.68
C LYS A 100 2.30 9.69 8.53
N VAL A 101 2.21 10.09 9.78
CA VAL A 101 1.18 9.59 10.72
C VAL A 101 -0.01 10.52 10.69
N GLN A 102 -1.20 9.98 10.54
CA GLN A 102 -2.48 10.71 10.58
C GLN A 102 -3.55 9.91 11.28
N GLY A 103 -4.59 10.58 11.72
CA GLY A 103 -5.75 9.97 12.34
C GLY A 103 -7.00 10.14 11.49
N PHE A 104 -7.76 9.06 11.36
CA PHE A 104 -9.08 9.07 10.73
C PHE A 104 -10.16 9.04 11.81
N LEU A 105 -10.94 10.11 11.88
CA LEU A 105 -12.07 10.21 12.79
C LEU A 105 -13.23 9.38 12.28
N VAL A 106 -13.71 8.46 13.11
CA VAL A 106 -14.84 7.56 12.84
C VAL A 106 -15.82 7.58 14.02
N ARG A 107 -17.09 7.24 13.79
CA ARG A 107 -18.09 7.22 14.84
C ARG A 107 -17.86 6.13 15.87
N SER A 108 -17.66 4.91 15.39
CA SER A 108 -17.39 3.74 16.23
C SER A 108 -16.46 2.77 15.55
N VAL A 109 -15.72 2.03 16.34
CA VAL A 109 -14.94 0.87 15.91
C VAL A 109 -15.62 -0.36 16.46
N GLU A 110 -15.83 -1.39 15.61
CA GLU A 110 -16.59 -2.58 15.94
C GLU A 110 -15.65 -3.72 16.37
N ARG A 111 -15.13 -4.45 15.39
CA ARG A 111 -14.26 -5.60 15.60
C ARG A 111 -13.31 -5.81 14.43
N ILE A 112 -12.30 -6.63 14.63
CA ILE A 112 -11.46 -7.17 13.55
C ILE A 112 -12.11 -8.46 13.05
N VAL A 113 -12.14 -8.64 11.73
CA VAL A 113 -12.59 -9.85 11.06
C VAL A 113 -11.52 -10.34 10.10
N ASN A 114 -11.38 -11.66 10.02
CA ASN A 114 -10.52 -12.32 9.05
C ASN A 114 -11.39 -12.82 7.89
N MET A 115 -11.04 -12.46 6.68
CA MET A 115 -11.76 -12.82 5.48
C MET A 115 -10.84 -13.47 4.47
N ASN A 116 -11.37 -14.40 3.69
CA ASN A 116 -10.65 -14.91 2.53
C ASN A 116 -10.77 -13.93 1.37
N TRP A 117 -9.72 -13.81 0.56
CA TRP A 117 -9.73 -12.91 -0.60
C TRP A 117 -10.86 -13.22 -1.59
N GLU A 118 -11.29 -14.47 -1.69
CA GLU A 118 -12.42 -14.90 -2.53
C GLU A 118 -13.76 -14.23 -2.15
N GLU A 119 -13.88 -13.76 -0.91
CA GLU A 119 -15.07 -13.05 -0.40
C GLU A 119 -15.01 -11.53 -0.65
N ILE A 120 -13.91 -11.05 -1.23
CA ILE A 120 -13.64 -9.64 -1.46
C ILE A 120 -13.77 -9.35 -2.96
N HIS A 121 -14.65 -8.45 -3.29
CA HIS A 121 -15.00 -8.15 -4.67
C HIS A 121 -14.66 -6.70 -5.04
N PRO A 122 -14.31 -6.42 -6.29
CA PRO A 122 -14.13 -5.05 -6.75
C PRO A 122 -15.44 -4.25 -6.58
N PRO A 123 -15.36 -2.93 -6.45
CA PRO A 123 -16.54 -2.09 -6.38
C PRO A 123 -17.47 -2.32 -7.58
N PRO A 124 -18.80 -2.26 -7.39
CA PRO A 124 -19.76 -2.48 -8.48
C PRO A 124 -19.51 -1.53 -9.66
N LYS A 125 -19.60 -2.06 -10.88
CA LYS A 125 -19.48 -1.24 -12.09
C LYS A 125 -20.61 -0.18 -12.09
N GLY A 126 -20.26 1.08 -12.37
CA GLY A 126 -21.24 2.18 -12.41
C GLY A 126 -21.26 3.07 -11.16
N THR A 127 -20.50 2.77 -10.12
CA THR A 127 -20.37 3.63 -8.92
C THR A 127 -19.54 4.90 -9.15
N GLY A 128 -19.04 5.12 -10.38
CA GLY A 128 -18.15 6.23 -10.73
C GLY A 128 -16.67 5.84 -10.56
N ARG A 129 -15.77 6.75 -10.96
CA ARG A 129 -14.32 6.57 -10.79
C ARG A 129 -13.77 7.28 -9.55
N ASP A 130 -14.56 8.14 -8.91
CA ASP A 130 -14.14 9.03 -7.84
C ASP A 130 -14.55 8.56 -6.44
N HIS A 131 -14.88 7.26 -6.29
CA HIS A 131 -15.16 6.70 -4.97
C HIS A 131 -13.85 6.31 -4.24
N TYR A 132 -13.91 6.35 -2.91
CA TYR A 132 -12.79 5.93 -2.03
C TYR A 132 -12.90 4.46 -1.61
N LEU A 133 -13.37 3.60 -2.49
CA LEU A 133 -13.49 2.17 -2.21
C LEU A 133 -12.40 1.40 -2.94
N THR A 134 -11.65 0.60 -2.22
CA THR A 134 -10.75 -0.41 -2.78
C THR A 134 -11.55 -1.64 -3.21
N ALA A 135 -12.45 -2.10 -2.37
CA ALA A 135 -13.24 -3.30 -2.57
C ALA A 135 -14.53 -3.28 -1.74
N VAL A 136 -15.36 -4.29 -1.94
CA VAL A 136 -16.55 -4.56 -1.13
C VAL A 136 -16.59 -6.03 -0.72
N THR A 137 -17.17 -6.31 0.45
CA THR A 137 -17.43 -7.66 0.93
C THR A 137 -18.76 -7.73 1.66
N ARG A 138 -19.17 -8.92 2.08
CA ARG A 138 -20.38 -9.13 2.88
C ARG A 138 -20.06 -9.84 4.17
N LEU A 139 -20.60 -9.32 5.27
CA LEU A 139 -20.53 -9.92 6.58
C LEU A 139 -21.95 -9.99 7.17
N ASP A 140 -22.41 -11.16 7.57
CA ASP A 140 -23.75 -11.35 8.13
C ASP A 140 -24.87 -10.70 7.27
N GLN A 141 -24.80 -10.85 5.94
CA GLN A 141 -25.65 -10.23 4.92
C GLN A 141 -25.54 -8.69 4.83
N GLN A 142 -24.73 -8.04 5.62
CA GLN A 142 -24.44 -6.60 5.54
C GLN A 142 -23.28 -6.35 4.59
N LEU A 143 -23.45 -5.38 3.68
CA LEU A 143 -22.36 -4.92 2.81
C LEU A 143 -21.32 -4.17 3.65
N VAL A 144 -20.06 -4.51 3.46
CA VAL A 144 -18.89 -3.82 4.03
C VAL A 144 -18.15 -3.14 2.90
N GLU A 145 -17.94 -1.84 3.02
CA GLU A 145 -17.18 -1.03 2.07
C GLU A 145 -15.73 -0.88 2.58
N ILE A 146 -14.77 -1.39 1.83
CA ILE A 146 -13.34 -1.30 2.18
C ILE A 146 -12.82 0.03 1.64
N ILE A 147 -12.38 0.92 2.55
CA ILE A 147 -11.99 2.28 2.22
C ILE A 147 -10.52 2.36 1.81
N ASP A 148 -10.28 3.08 0.72
CA ASP A 148 -8.96 3.51 0.26
C ASP A 148 -8.53 4.78 0.99
N VAL A 149 -7.90 4.61 2.14
CA VAL A 149 -7.40 5.73 2.95
C VAL A 149 -6.22 6.45 2.29
N GLU A 150 -5.49 5.77 1.42
CA GLU A 150 -4.35 6.33 0.68
C GLU A 150 -4.84 7.35 -0.34
N LYS A 151 -5.92 7.01 -1.06
CA LYS A 151 -6.57 7.93 -2.00
C LYS A 151 -7.09 9.19 -1.29
N ILE A 152 -7.74 9.02 -0.13
CA ILE A 152 -8.20 10.15 0.69
C ILE A 152 -7.02 11.05 1.08
N LEU A 153 -5.92 10.46 1.52
CA LEU A 153 -4.72 11.22 1.91
C LEU A 153 -4.07 11.95 0.75
N ALA A 154 -3.96 11.31 -0.40
CA ALA A 154 -3.39 11.92 -1.59
C ALA A 154 -4.16 13.17 -2.04
N GLU A 155 -5.48 13.19 -1.83
CA GLU A 155 -6.32 14.35 -2.16
C GLU A 155 -6.25 15.45 -1.09
N VAL A 156 -6.24 15.08 0.20
CA VAL A 156 -6.25 16.05 1.31
C VAL A 156 -4.87 16.64 1.57
N ALA A 157 -3.82 15.86 1.42
CA ALA A 157 -2.44 16.24 1.71
C ALA A 157 -1.48 15.71 0.62
N PRO A 158 -1.55 16.24 -0.61
CA PRO A 158 -0.70 15.79 -1.68
C PRO A 158 0.78 15.90 -1.29
N THR A 159 1.54 14.87 -1.56
CA THR A 159 2.99 14.82 -1.37
C THR A 159 3.69 15.27 -2.64
N SER A 160 4.86 15.90 -2.51
CA SER A 160 5.74 16.14 -3.66
C SER A 160 6.17 14.79 -4.24
N GLU A 161 5.94 14.63 -5.55
CA GLU A 161 6.35 13.43 -6.32
C GLU A 161 7.62 13.72 -7.13
N VAL A 162 8.30 14.85 -6.87
CA VAL A 162 9.46 15.31 -7.63
C VAL A 162 10.72 14.66 -7.10
N ILE A 163 11.48 14.03 -8.00
CA ILE A 163 12.82 13.53 -7.71
C ILE A 163 13.76 14.72 -7.59
N SER A 164 14.65 14.70 -6.60
CA SER A 164 15.64 15.74 -6.37
C SER A 164 16.68 15.78 -7.51
N GLU A 165 17.17 16.98 -7.83
CA GLU A 165 18.24 17.14 -8.80
C GLU A 165 19.50 16.36 -8.38
N GLY A 166 20.13 15.67 -9.33
CA GLY A 166 21.36 14.90 -9.11
C GLY A 166 21.18 13.43 -8.72
N VAL A 167 19.93 12.93 -8.56
CA VAL A 167 19.66 11.49 -8.35
C VAL A 167 19.86 10.71 -9.65
N ILE A 168 19.56 11.32 -10.79
CA ILE A 168 19.65 10.71 -12.11
C ILE A 168 20.72 11.51 -12.90
N ASP A 169 21.73 10.82 -13.42
CA ASP A 169 22.74 11.39 -14.30
C ASP A 169 22.46 11.04 -15.78
N ASP A 170 23.10 11.77 -16.70
CA ASP A 170 22.89 11.61 -18.15
C ASP A 170 23.28 10.19 -18.63
N GLN A 171 24.25 9.54 -18.00
CA GLN A 171 24.68 8.20 -18.33
C GLN A 171 23.59 7.19 -18.00
N VAL A 172 23.01 7.26 -16.81
CA VAL A 172 21.89 6.42 -16.39
C VAL A 172 20.69 6.64 -17.30
N GLN A 173 20.38 7.88 -17.64
CA GLN A 173 19.23 8.20 -18.49
C GLN A 173 19.36 7.57 -19.88
N SER A 174 20.56 7.51 -20.45
CA SER A 174 20.81 6.84 -21.72
C SER A 174 20.66 5.32 -21.65
N GLN A 175 21.03 4.70 -20.54
CA GLN A 175 20.90 3.25 -20.29
C GLN A 175 19.48 2.84 -19.94
N ALA A 176 18.74 3.70 -19.25
CA ALA A 176 17.37 3.46 -18.79
C ALA A 176 16.37 3.18 -19.93
N VAL A 177 16.55 3.82 -21.08
CA VAL A 177 15.64 3.71 -22.25
C VAL A 177 15.42 2.28 -22.73
N THR A 178 16.38 1.39 -22.51
CA THR A 178 16.27 -0.02 -22.89
C THR A 178 15.80 -0.94 -21.76
N LYS A 179 15.55 -0.40 -20.57
CA LYS A 179 15.19 -1.17 -19.39
C LYS A 179 13.69 -1.15 -19.15
N HIS A 180 13.16 -2.28 -18.73
CA HIS A 180 11.75 -2.48 -18.46
C HIS A 180 11.53 -2.91 -17.01
N VAL A 181 10.62 -2.23 -16.31
CA VAL A 181 10.26 -2.49 -14.92
C VAL A 181 8.80 -2.92 -14.84
N LEU A 182 8.52 -4.01 -14.12
CA LEU A 182 7.18 -4.45 -13.79
C LEU A 182 6.80 -3.89 -12.42
N ILE A 183 5.63 -3.23 -12.32
CA ILE A 183 5.07 -2.71 -11.08
C ILE A 183 3.80 -3.45 -10.74
N VAL A 184 3.63 -3.79 -9.46
CA VAL A 184 2.41 -4.43 -8.96
C VAL A 184 1.99 -3.75 -7.66
N ASP A 185 0.80 -3.15 -7.66
CA ASP A 185 0.27 -2.41 -6.51
C ASP A 185 -1.25 -2.26 -6.67
N ASP A 186 -2.05 -2.53 -5.65
CA ASP A 186 -3.50 -2.45 -5.72
C ASP A 186 -4.02 -1.00 -5.64
N SER A 187 -3.26 -0.12 -4.98
CA SER A 187 -3.57 1.31 -4.89
C SER A 187 -3.29 2.02 -6.22
N SER A 188 -4.34 2.49 -6.87
CA SER A 188 -4.19 3.26 -8.12
C SER A 188 -3.38 4.54 -7.95
N VAL A 189 -3.35 5.11 -6.74
CA VAL A 189 -2.58 6.30 -6.40
C VAL A 189 -1.10 5.95 -6.25
N ALA A 190 -0.78 4.95 -5.41
CA ALA A 190 0.59 4.50 -5.22
C ALA A 190 1.20 4.02 -6.54
N ARG A 191 0.45 3.24 -7.33
CA ARG A 191 0.87 2.77 -8.65
C ARG A 191 1.21 3.92 -9.60
N LYS A 192 0.37 4.99 -9.66
CA LYS A 192 0.65 6.18 -10.48
C LYS A 192 1.88 6.94 -9.98
N GLN A 193 2.11 7.04 -8.68
CA GLN A 193 3.28 7.68 -8.11
C GLN A 193 4.56 6.96 -8.51
N VAL A 194 4.58 5.62 -8.38
CA VAL A 194 5.71 4.79 -8.81
C VAL A 194 5.96 4.92 -10.31
N VAL A 195 4.90 4.84 -11.15
CA VAL A 195 5.00 5.00 -12.61
C VAL A 195 5.65 6.34 -12.97
N ARG A 196 5.19 7.45 -12.40
CA ARG A 196 5.75 8.78 -12.67
C ARG A 196 7.22 8.88 -12.26
N CYS A 197 7.56 8.34 -11.09
CA CYS A 197 8.95 8.29 -10.62
C CYS A 197 9.83 7.56 -11.65
N LEU A 198 9.43 6.38 -12.09
CA LEU A 198 10.16 5.54 -13.03
C LEU A 198 10.23 6.16 -14.45
N GLN A 199 9.16 6.81 -14.89
CA GLN A 199 9.17 7.57 -16.15
C GLN A 199 10.17 8.73 -16.12
N THR A 200 10.38 9.37 -14.95
CA THR A 200 11.43 10.40 -14.79
C THR A 200 12.83 9.79 -14.87
N VAL A 201 13.02 8.56 -14.40
CA VAL A 201 14.28 7.79 -14.59
C VAL A 201 14.49 7.44 -16.07
N GLY A 202 13.41 7.25 -16.84
CA GLY A 202 13.45 6.97 -18.28
C GLY A 202 13.24 5.50 -18.64
N VAL A 203 12.88 4.62 -17.69
CA VAL A 203 12.63 3.21 -17.96
C VAL A 203 11.21 2.97 -18.50
N GLU A 204 11.03 1.89 -19.28
CA GLU A 204 9.72 1.38 -19.66
C GLU A 204 9.03 0.74 -18.45
N VAL A 205 7.70 0.91 -18.34
CA VAL A 205 6.94 0.43 -17.18
C VAL A 205 5.70 -0.32 -17.61
N THR A 206 5.54 -1.56 -17.14
CA THR A 206 4.26 -2.27 -17.10
C THR A 206 3.71 -2.23 -15.68
N ALA A 207 2.44 -1.85 -15.52
CA ALA A 207 1.80 -1.69 -14.21
C ALA A 207 0.56 -2.57 -14.10
N LEU A 208 0.52 -3.45 -13.10
CA LEU A 208 -0.53 -4.42 -12.83
C LEU A 208 -1.16 -4.16 -11.45
N ASN A 209 -2.35 -4.73 -11.21
CA ASN A 209 -3.18 -4.34 -10.08
C ASN A 209 -3.04 -5.27 -8.86
N ASP A 210 -2.58 -6.49 -9.06
CA ASP A 210 -2.45 -7.48 -7.98
C ASP A 210 -1.41 -8.56 -8.33
N GLY A 211 -1.01 -9.33 -7.31
CA GLY A 211 0.02 -10.36 -7.46
C GLY A 211 -0.41 -11.52 -8.36
N ARG A 212 -1.70 -11.82 -8.45
CA ARG A 212 -2.21 -12.87 -9.34
C ARG A 212 -2.07 -12.49 -10.80
N GLU A 213 -2.43 -11.25 -11.14
CA GLU A 213 -2.25 -10.69 -12.48
C GLU A 213 -0.77 -10.68 -12.86
N ALA A 214 0.10 -10.29 -11.93
CA ALA A 214 1.55 -10.28 -12.14
C ALA A 214 2.13 -11.68 -12.36
N LEU A 215 1.74 -12.66 -11.56
CA LEU A 215 2.20 -14.04 -11.73
C LEU A 215 1.77 -14.62 -13.06
N ASN A 216 0.53 -14.37 -13.48
CA ASN A 216 0.02 -14.81 -14.77
C ASN A 216 0.77 -14.17 -15.94
N TYR A 217 1.06 -12.87 -15.84
CA TYR A 217 1.86 -12.14 -16.83
C TYR A 217 3.28 -12.74 -16.97
N LEU A 218 3.97 -12.95 -15.83
CA LEU A 218 5.31 -13.53 -15.83
C LEU A 218 5.35 -14.97 -16.36
N LYS A 219 4.35 -15.80 -16.02
CA LYS A 219 4.22 -17.16 -16.54
C LYS A 219 3.96 -17.16 -18.04
N SER A 220 3.10 -16.26 -18.55
CA SER A 220 2.85 -16.12 -19.98
C SER A 220 4.12 -15.75 -20.75
N MET A 221 4.91 -14.79 -20.23
CA MET A 221 6.22 -14.47 -20.83
C MET A 221 7.11 -15.72 -20.92
N ALA A 222 7.22 -16.47 -19.82
CA ALA A 222 8.06 -17.67 -19.75
C ALA A 222 7.56 -18.78 -20.68
N ASP A 223 6.25 -18.95 -20.84
CA ASP A 223 5.62 -19.92 -21.76
C ASP A 223 5.85 -19.55 -23.23
N GLU A 224 6.01 -18.26 -23.53
CA GLU A 224 6.40 -17.74 -24.85
C GLU A 224 7.92 -17.85 -25.12
N GLY A 225 8.70 -18.39 -24.17
CA GLY A 225 10.16 -18.47 -24.26
C GLY A 225 10.89 -17.16 -23.95
N ARG A 226 10.18 -16.18 -23.42
CA ARG A 226 10.68 -14.89 -22.95
C ARG A 226 10.94 -14.98 -21.46
N TYR A 227 12.18 -14.96 -21.04
CA TYR A 227 12.55 -15.15 -19.63
C TYR A 227 12.48 -13.83 -18.88
N PRO A 228 11.62 -13.70 -17.84
CA PRO A 228 11.43 -12.46 -17.11
C PRO A 228 12.71 -11.87 -16.50
N ASP A 229 13.65 -12.72 -16.04
CA ASP A 229 14.94 -12.30 -15.48
C ASP A 229 15.91 -11.71 -16.52
N LYS A 230 15.61 -11.86 -17.82
CA LYS A 230 16.41 -11.30 -18.93
C LYS A 230 15.76 -10.09 -19.57
N GLU A 231 14.44 -10.00 -19.57
CA GLU A 231 13.69 -8.93 -20.21
C GLU A 231 13.30 -7.82 -19.27
N LEU A 232 13.08 -8.15 -17.98
CA LEU A 232 12.76 -7.17 -16.96
C LEU A 232 13.99 -6.81 -16.13
N LEU A 233 14.21 -5.54 -15.93
CA LEU A 233 15.24 -5.03 -15.02
C LEU A 233 14.94 -5.49 -13.59
N MET A 234 13.68 -5.35 -13.18
CA MET A 234 13.18 -5.75 -11.87
C MET A 234 11.65 -5.76 -11.79
N LEU A 235 11.16 -6.43 -10.76
CA LEU A 235 9.79 -6.33 -10.27
C LEU A 235 9.76 -5.44 -9.03
N ILE A 236 8.87 -4.44 -9.00
CA ILE A 236 8.54 -3.64 -7.82
C ILE A 236 7.13 -4.03 -7.40
N SER A 237 6.97 -4.66 -6.24
CA SER A 237 5.69 -5.18 -5.78
C SER A 237 5.30 -4.60 -4.44
N ASP A 238 4.06 -4.13 -4.31
CA ASP A 238 3.47 -3.98 -2.99
C ASP A 238 3.37 -5.34 -2.30
N ILE A 239 3.31 -5.31 -0.98
CA ILE A 239 3.08 -6.51 -0.16
C ILE A 239 1.59 -6.77 0.01
N GLU A 240 0.81 -5.74 0.31
CA GLU A 240 -0.59 -5.84 0.70
C GLU A 240 -1.54 -5.69 -0.48
N MET A 241 -1.71 -6.76 -1.24
CA MET A 241 -2.57 -6.77 -2.42
C MET A 241 -3.67 -7.84 -2.32
N PRO A 242 -4.84 -7.59 -2.95
CA PRO A 242 -5.87 -8.61 -3.13
C PRO A 242 -5.39 -9.76 -4.01
N GLU A 243 -6.13 -10.86 -4.02
CA GLU A 243 -5.91 -12.08 -4.80
C GLU A 243 -4.58 -12.79 -4.51
N MET A 244 -3.47 -12.06 -4.40
CA MET A 244 -2.14 -12.57 -4.06
C MET A 244 -1.28 -11.46 -3.49
N ASP A 245 -0.81 -11.62 -2.27
CA ASP A 245 0.12 -10.70 -1.62
C ASP A 245 1.54 -10.79 -2.21
N GLY A 246 2.35 -9.74 -1.97
CA GLY A 246 3.71 -9.65 -2.54
C GLY A 246 4.69 -10.71 -2.01
N TYR A 247 4.47 -11.25 -0.80
CA TYR A 247 5.30 -12.34 -0.27
C TYR A 247 4.99 -13.66 -0.98
N THR A 248 3.70 -13.94 -1.17
CA THR A 248 3.24 -15.11 -1.93
C THR A 248 3.71 -15.03 -3.39
N LEU A 249 3.56 -13.87 -4.03
CA LEU A 249 4.07 -13.63 -5.38
C LEU A 249 5.58 -13.90 -5.47
N THR A 250 6.36 -13.35 -4.53
CA THR A 250 7.81 -13.57 -4.47
C THR A 250 8.15 -15.05 -4.34
N THR A 251 7.47 -15.78 -3.45
CA THR A 251 7.68 -17.21 -3.23
C THR A 251 7.37 -18.02 -4.50
N GLU A 252 6.28 -17.72 -5.19
CA GLU A 252 5.91 -18.36 -6.47
C GLU A 252 6.96 -18.10 -7.55
N ILE A 253 7.45 -16.85 -7.69
CA ILE A 253 8.52 -16.50 -8.63
C ILE A 253 9.80 -17.26 -8.31
N ARG A 254 10.21 -17.35 -7.05
CA ARG A 254 11.43 -18.07 -6.63
C ARG A 254 11.33 -19.58 -6.83
N SER A 255 10.13 -20.13 -6.82
CA SER A 255 9.90 -21.57 -7.04
C SER A 255 9.94 -22.00 -8.50
N ASP A 256 9.78 -21.08 -9.47
CA ASP A 256 9.83 -21.37 -10.91
C ASP A 256 11.24 -21.08 -11.47
N PRO A 257 11.99 -22.11 -11.95
CA PRO A 257 13.35 -21.95 -12.47
C PRO A 257 13.48 -20.95 -13.63
N ARG A 258 12.38 -20.66 -14.34
CA ARG A 258 12.36 -19.78 -15.52
C ARG A 258 12.37 -18.30 -15.16
N MET A 259 12.03 -17.97 -13.90
CA MET A 259 11.94 -16.58 -13.43
C MET A 259 12.54 -16.35 -12.03
N GLN A 260 13.11 -17.38 -11.40
CA GLN A 260 13.64 -17.34 -10.03
C GLN A 260 14.75 -16.30 -9.81
N LYS A 261 15.41 -15.84 -10.88
CA LYS A 261 16.49 -14.84 -10.83
C LYS A 261 16.01 -13.41 -11.06
N LEU A 262 14.72 -13.20 -11.31
CA LEU A 262 14.15 -11.86 -11.44
C LEU A 262 14.44 -11.05 -10.16
N HIS A 263 15.01 -9.87 -10.31
CA HIS A 263 15.24 -8.98 -9.18
C HIS A 263 13.92 -8.46 -8.64
N ILE A 264 13.65 -8.66 -7.35
CA ILE A 264 12.39 -8.32 -6.69
C ILE A 264 12.64 -7.32 -5.56
N LEU A 265 12.08 -6.12 -5.70
CA LEU A 265 11.98 -5.09 -4.67
C LEU A 265 10.57 -5.08 -4.10
N LEU A 266 10.43 -5.34 -2.80
CA LEU A 266 9.16 -5.18 -2.09
C LEU A 266 9.01 -3.74 -1.61
N HIS A 267 7.92 -3.09 -2.02
CA HIS A 267 7.63 -1.66 -1.80
C HIS A 267 6.32 -1.51 -1.02
N THR A 268 6.39 -1.25 0.27
CA THR A 268 5.24 -1.29 1.17
C THR A 268 5.11 -0.08 2.07
N SER A 269 3.89 0.27 2.45
CA SER A 269 3.59 1.28 3.47
C SER A 269 3.96 0.85 4.89
N LEU A 270 4.22 -0.45 5.10
CA LEU A 270 4.63 -0.98 6.41
C LEU A 270 6.10 -0.67 6.70
N SER A 271 6.36 0.09 7.73
CA SER A 271 7.72 0.30 8.27
C SER A 271 7.97 -0.64 9.47
N GLY A 272 9.09 -1.37 9.48
CA GLY A 272 9.50 -2.10 10.69
C GLY A 272 10.45 -3.28 10.47
N VAL A 273 11.09 -3.70 11.56
CA VAL A 273 12.06 -4.82 11.61
C VAL A 273 11.45 -6.16 11.16
N PHE A 274 10.15 -6.33 11.35
CA PHE A 274 9.41 -7.52 10.93
C PHE A 274 9.49 -7.75 9.42
N ASN A 275 9.33 -6.69 8.63
CA ASN A 275 9.36 -6.78 7.18
C ASN A 275 10.72 -7.24 6.66
N GLN A 276 11.83 -6.79 7.24
CA GLN A 276 13.17 -7.21 6.81
C GLN A 276 13.42 -8.72 7.00
N ALA A 277 12.91 -9.32 8.07
CA ALA A 277 13.02 -10.75 8.30
C ALA A 277 12.20 -11.56 7.28
N MET A 278 10.99 -11.07 6.95
CA MET A 278 10.12 -11.72 5.97
C MET A 278 10.65 -11.57 4.54
N VAL A 279 11.16 -10.40 4.16
CA VAL A 279 11.81 -10.15 2.86
C VAL A 279 12.88 -11.20 2.58
N LYS A 280 13.79 -11.43 3.55
CA LYS A 280 14.83 -12.46 3.45
C LYS A 280 14.25 -13.87 3.36
N LYS A 281 13.21 -14.17 4.14
CA LYS A 281 12.59 -15.50 4.19
C LYS A 281 11.93 -15.88 2.86
N VAL A 282 11.26 -14.95 2.19
CA VAL A 282 10.62 -15.20 0.90
C VAL A 282 11.58 -15.11 -0.28
N GLY A 283 12.81 -14.62 -0.06
CA GLY A 283 13.84 -14.52 -1.08
C GLY A 283 13.72 -13.29 -1.97
N ALA A 284 13.11 -12.21 -1.49
CA ALA A 284 13.19 -10.92 -2.18
C ALA A 284 14.60 -10.32 -2.06
N ASP A 285 15.01 -9.56 -3.08
CA ASP A 285 16.37 -9.01 -3.16
C ASP A 285 16.48 -7.70 -2.37
N ASP A 286 15.43 -6.90 -2.37
CA ASP A 286 15.42 -5.60 -1.72
C ASP A 286 14.06 -5.26 -1.11
N PHE A 287 14.06 -4.23 -0.26
CA PHE A 287 12.88 -3.73 0.44
C PHE A 287 12.96 -2.22 0.57
N LEU A 288 11.84 -1.55 0.24
CA LEU A 288 11.72 -0.11 0.37
C LEU A 288 10.38 0.27 1.00
N ALA A 289 10.41 1.15 2.00
CA ALA A 289 9.20 1.74 2.54
C ALA A 289 8.60 2.75 1.55
N LYS A 290 7.28 2.70 1.33
CA LYS A 290 6.55 3.68 0.50
C LYS A 290 6.59 5.06 1.17
N PHE A 291 6.46 6.14 0.45
CA PHE A 291 6.93 6.46 -0.88
C PHE A 291 7.90 7.64 -0.74
N LYS A 292 9.13 7.43 -1.08
CA LYS A 292 10.15 8.45 -1.19
C LYS A 292 10.71 8.38 -2.62
N PRO A 293 10.38 9.35 -3.48
CA PRO A 293 10.79 9.31 -4.89
C PRO A 293 12.28 9.13 -5.08
N ASP A 294 13.10 9.83 -4.29
CA ASP A 294 14.56 9.77 -4.39
C ASP A 294 15.09 8.38 -4.02
N ASP A 295 14.57 7.77 -2.95
CA ASP A 295 15.01 6.44 -2.51
C ASP A 295 14.64 5.38 -3.57
N LEU A 296 13.44 5.48 -4.16
CA LEU A 296 13.00 4.57 -5.22
C LEU A 296 13.82 4.75 -6.49
N ALA A 297 14.02 6.01 -6.93
CA ALA A 297 14.84 6.32 -8.09
C ALA A 297 16.28 5.81 -7.91
N ALA A 298 16.87 6.01 -6.74
CA ALA A 298 18.23 5.53 -6.43
C ALA A 298 18.33 4.00 -6.56
N ARG A 299 17.36 3.23 -6.04
CA ARG A 299 17.35 1.76 -6.17
C ARG A 299 17.29 1.29 -7.62
N VAL A 300 16.48 1.95 -8.44
CA VAL A 300 16.37 1.63 -9.87
C VAL A 300 17.66 2.02 -10.61
N VAL A 301 18.23 3.17 -10.30
CA VAL A 301 19.53 3.62 -10.85
C VAL A 301 20.65 2.63 -10.50
N ASP A 302 20.75 2.22 -9.25
CA ASP A 302 21.75 1.24 -8.82
C ASP A 302 21.57 -0.09 -9.57
N ARG A 303 20.31 -0.54 -9.75
CA ARG A 303 20.04 -1.77 -10.50
C ARG A 303 20.37 -1.65 -12.00
N ILE A 304 20.16 -0.48 -12.62
CA ILE A 304 20.60 -0.22 -14.00
C ILE A 304 22.11 -0.40 -14.10
N ARG A 305 22.88 0.26 -13.23
CA ARG A 305 24.34 0.19 -13.20
C ARG A 305 24.86 -1.25 -13.01
N GLU A 306 24.26 -2.01 -12.12
CA GLU A 306 24.59 -3.42 -11.90
C GLU A 306 24.33 -4.28 -13.14
N SER A 307 23.21 -4.03 -13.84
CA SER A 307 22.81 -4.82 -15.02
C SER A 307 23.73 -4.59 -16.24
N ASP A 308 24.40 -3.45 -16.32
CA ASP A 308 25.28 -3.09 -17.45
C ASP A 308 26.78 -3.28 -17.12
N GLY A 309 27.14 -3.57 -15.86
CA GLY A 309 28.51 -3.79 -15.40
C GLY A 309 28.92 -5.27 -15.24
N GLY A 310 28.03 -6.22 -15.62
CA GLY A 310 28.23 -7.66 -15.49
C GLY A 310 28.60 -8.37 -16.79
#